data_c977a87d0125717ac131a25a2dd0a23f
#
_entry.id   c977a87d0125717ac131a25a2dd0a23f
#
_cell.length_a   1.000
_cell.length_b   1.000
_cell.length_c   1.000
_cell.angle_alpha   90.00
_cell.angle_beta   90.00
_cell.angle_gamma   90.00
#
_symmetry.space_group_name_H-M   'P 1'
#
loop_
_entity.id
_entity.type
_entity.pdbx_description
1 polymer ?
#
loop_
_entity_poly.entity_id
_entity_poly.type
_entity_poly.pdbx_seq_one_letter_code
_entity_poly.pdbx_strand_id
1 'polypeptide(L)'
;MFKRTFCDCCGAKTSASALTQISDGAICPVCLRISNHSLLASVQDIKLALEENHRRYQGFQPNVTMTNIGCGYIFADMREQLCCFSDYKKPRSEPIVFRFSEILEYRLIEVGGKEVVKKKHGITRAVVGSVVLGPVGAVVGAATAKEETKKIHGTKILEVDLLIGNLKTTLPLYNPPIQAESFFDGII
;
A
#
# COMPACT_ATOMS: atom_id res chain seq x y z
N MET A 1 -0.37 -20.16 30.78
CA MET A 1 -1.23 -20.78 29.76
C MET A 1 -1.87 -19.65 28.94
N PHE A 2 -1.46 -19.46 27.68
CA PHE A 2 -2.02 -18.39 26.85
C PHE A 2 -3.47 -18.72 26.49
N LYS A 3 -4.39 -17.82 26.84
CA LYS A 3 -5.81 -17.96 26.53
C LYS A 3 -5.96 -17.86 24.99
N ARG A 4 -6.41 -18.93 24.35
CA ARG A 4 -6.70 -18.95 22.93
C ARG A 4 -8.04 -18.26 22.69
N THR A 5 -8.07 -17.38 21.71
CA THR A 5 -9.26 -16.61 21.32
C THR A 5 -9.48 -16.74 19.81
N PHE A 6 -10.58 -16.23 19.32
CA PHE A 6 -10.93 -16.30 17.90
C PHE A 6 -10.96 -14.88 17.32
N CYS A 7 -10.62 -14.79 16.07
CA CYS A 7 -10.78 -13.56 15.29
C CYS A 7 -12.26 -13.34 14.99
N ASP A 8 -12.81 -12.18 15.33
CA ASP A 8 -14.23 -11.86 15.10
C ASP A 8 -14.57 -11.75 13.61
N CYS A 9 -13.56 -11.54 12.75
CA CYS A 9 -13.75 -11.45 11.32
C CYS A 9 -13.73 -12.82 10.61
N CYS A 10 -12.65 -13.59 10.74
CA CYS A 10 -12.46 -14.84 9.99
C CYS A 10 -12.62 -16.13 10.85
N GLY A 11 -12.87 -16.01 12.14
CA GLY A 11 -12.99 -17.13 13.05
C GLY A 11 -11.66 -17.88 13.34
N ALA A 12 -10.53 -17.43 12.82
CA ALA A 12 -9.25 -18.10 13.03
C ALA A 12 -8.85 -18.08 14.50
N LYS A 13 -8.39 -19.24 14.99
CA LYS A 13 -7.90 -19.40 16.36
C LYS A 13 -6.49 -18.82 16.48
N THR A 14 -6.32 -17.89 17.42
CA THR A 14 -5.04 -17.21 17.65
C THR A 14 -4.79 -16.96 19.14
N SER A 15 -3.64 -16.41 19.50
CA SER A 15 -3.40 -15.93 20.86
C SER A 15 -4.11 -14.58 21.09
N ALA A 16 -4.55 -14.33 22.31
CA ALA A 16 -5.18 -13.05 22.66
C ALA A 16 -4.26 -11.83 22.38
N SER A 17 -2.93 -12.02 22.56
CA SER A 17 -1.93 -10.99 22.29
C SER A 17 -1.69 -10.69 20.81
N ALA A 18 -2.17 -11.55 19.91
CA ALA A 18 -2.06 -11.35 18.46
C ALA A 18 -3.31 -10.69 17.87
N LEU A 19 -4.37 -10.52 18.65
CA LEU A 19 -5.57 -9.80 18.21
C LEU A 19 -5.40 -8.29 18.40
N THR A 20 -5.85 -7.55 17.39
CA THR A 20 -5.94 -6.09 17.45
C THR A 20 -7.39 -5.70 17.67
N GLN A 21 -7.64 -4.85 18.66
CA GLN A 21 -8.96 -4.26 18.91
C GLN A 21 -9.25 -3.21 17.84
N ILE A 22 -10.44 -3.29 17.24
CA ILE A 22 -10.99 -2.31 16.32
C ILE A 22 -12.30 -1.75 16.87
N SER A 23 -13.04 -0.99 16.09
CA SER A 23 -14.24 -0.28 16.57
C SER A 23 -15.27 -1.17 17.27
N ASP A 24 -15.48 -2.41 16.79
CA ASP A 24 -16.56 -3.30 17.20
C ASP A 24 -16.13 -4.77 17.39
N GLY A 25 -14.81 -5.03 17.48
CA GLY A 25 -14.32 -6.39 17.72
C GLY A 25 -12.80 -6.50 17.77
N ALA A 26 -12.32 -7.76 17.78
CA ALA A 26 -10.91 -8.08 17.86
C ALA A 26 -10.51 -8.98 16.68
N ILE A 27 -9.58 -8.53 15.85
CA ILE A 27 -9.20 -9.20 14.59
C ILE A 27 -7.74 -9.60 14.54
N CYS A 28 -7.46 -10.67 13.78
CA CYS A 28 -6.10 -11.17 13.59
C CYS A 28 -5.31 -10.31 12.59
N PRO A 29 -3.96 -10.40 12.58
CA PRO A 29 -3.11 -9.61 11.67
C PRO A 29 -3.42 -9.82 10.19
N VAL A 30 -3.92 -10.99 9.79
CA VAL A 30 -4.30 -11.26 8.39
C VAL A 30 -5.50 -10.42 7.98
N CYS A 31 -6.55 -10.39 8.83
CA CYS A 31 -7.73 -9.56 8.57
C CYS A 31 -7.41 -8.06 8.68
N LEU A 32 -6.49 -7.69 9.58
CA LEU A 32 -6.11 -6.30 9.77
C LEU A 32 -5.41 -5.69 8.55
N ARG A 33 -4.74 -6.52 7.74
CA ARG A 33 -4.01 -6.05 6.55
C ARG A 33 -4.88 -5.31 5.55
N ILE A 34 -6.12 -5.75 5.33
CA ILE A 34 -6.99 -5.14 4.32
C ILE A 34 -7.45 -3.74 4.73
N SER A 35 -7.47 -3.44 6.03
CA SER A 35 -7.82 -2.12 6.56
C SER A 35 -6.62 -1.19 6.72
N ASN A 36 -5.42 -1.60 6.27
CA ASN A 36 -4.16 -0.87 6.52
C ASN A 36 -4.02 -0.45 7.98
N HIS A 37 -4.31 -1.37 8.90
CA HIS A 37 -4.26 -1.14 10.35
C HIS A 37 -5.22 -0.04 10.87
N SER A 38 -6.27 0.32 10.10
CA SER A 38 -7.29 1.25 10.57
C SER A 38 -8.10 0.63 11.72
N LEU A 39 -8.01 1.23 12.90
CA LEU A 39 -8.76 0.81 14.08
C LEU A 39 -10.23 1.29 14.05
N LEU A 40 -10.58 2.15 13.11
CA LEU A 40 -11.94 2.68 12.94
C LEU A 40 -12.81 1.82 12.02
N ALA A 41 -12.21 0.86 11.30
CA ALA A 41 -12.96 -0.06 10.46
C ALA A 41 -13.84 -0.99 11.31
N SER A 42 -15.03 -1.34 10.80
CA SER A 42 -15.88 -2.35 11.45
C SER A 42 -15.49 -3.77 11.04
N VAL A 43 -15.78 -4.74 11.90
CA VAL A 43 -15.60 -6.18 11.57
C VAL A 43 -16.37 -6.53 10.30
N GLN A 44 -17.57 -5.99 10.14
CA GLN A 44 -18.43 -6.27 8.98
C GLN A 44 -17.83 -5.72 7.68
N ASP A 45 -17.32 -4.48 7.66
CA ASP A 45 -16.71 -3.90 6.47
C ASP A 45 -15.44 -4.68 6.07
N ILE A 46 -14.62 -5.06 7.05
CA ILE A 46 -13.42 -5.87 6.81
C ILE A 46 -13.80 -7.25 6.24
N LYS A 47 -14.83 -7.88 6.79
CA LYS A 47 -15.31 -9.19 6.31
C LYS A 47 -15.79 -9.13 4.87
N LEU A 48 -16.62 -8.15 4.53
CA LEU A 48 -17.11 -7.93 3.16
C LEU A 48 -15.95 -7.66 2.19
N ALA A 49 -14.98 -6.83 2.59
CA ALA A 49 -13.81 -6.54 1.78
C ALA A 49 -12.93 -7.78 1.55
N LEU A 50 -12.77 -8.65 2.54
CA LEU A 50 -12.03 -9.92 2.40
C LEU A 50 -12.75 -10.91 1.51
N GLU A 51 -14.07 -11.05 1.64
CA GLU A 51 -14.89 -11.92 0.78
C GLU A 51 -14.83 -11.47 -0.68
N GLU A 52 -14.93 -10.17 -0.92
CA GLU A 52 -14.79 -9.57 -2.26
C GLU A 52 -13.37 -9.79 -2.80
N ASN A 53 -12.32 -9.58 -1.97
CA ASN A 53 -10.96 -9.83 -2.36
C ASN A 53 -10.73 -11.29 -2.78
N HIS A 54 -11.24 -12.23 -2.00
CA HIS A 54 -11.13 -13.66 -2.30
C HIS A 54 -11.78 -14.00 -3.64
N ARG A 55 -13.00 -13.48 -3.89
CA ARG A 55 -13.72 -13.66 -5.16
C ARG A 55 -12.93 -13.13 -6.34
N ARG A 56 -12.37 -11.92 -6.21
CA ARG A 56 -11.55 -11.29 -7.26
C ARG A 56 -10.27 -12.09 -7.52
N TYR A 57 -9.60 -12.50 -6.45
CA TYR A 57 -8.35 -13.25 -6.58
C TYR A 57 -8.53 -14.57 -7.31
N GLN A 58 -9.63 -15.28 -7.08
CA GLN A 58 -9.95 -16.52 -7.80
C GLN A 58 -10.13 -16.32 -9.31
N GLY A 59 -10.67 -15.18 -9.73
CA GLY A 59 -10.86 -14.83 -11.14
C GLY A 59 -9.71 -14.04 -11.76
N PHE A 60 -8.72 -13.62 -10.98
CA PHE A 60 -7.64 -12.74 -11.41
C PHE A 60 -6.66 -13.44 -12.36
N GLN A 61 -6.59 -12.96 -13.59
CA GLN A 61 -5.71 -13.48 -14.64
C GLN A 61 -4.85 -12.34 -15.20
N PRO A 62 -3.74 -11.97 -14.53
CA PRO A 62 -2.94 -10.84 -14.96
C PRO A 62 -2.35 -11.06 -16.35
N ASN A 63 -2.56 -10.11 -17.23
CA ASN A 63 -1.98 -10.05 -18.57
C ASN A 63 -0.85 -9.01 -18.67
N VAL A 64 -0.65 -8.21 -17.63
CA VAL A 64 0.47 -7.28 -17.49
C VAL A 64 1.18 -7.55 -16.17
N THR A 65 2.50 -7.63 -16.24
CA THR A 65 3.38 -7.75 -15.07
C THR A 65 4.49 -6.73 -15.20
N MET A 66 4.61 -5.88 -14.20
CA MET A 66 5.67 -4.88 -14.10
C MET A 66 6.57 -5.22 -12.92
N THR A 67 7.86 -5.25 -13.17
CA THR A 67 8.90 -5.44 -12.15
C THR A 67 10.24 -4.99 -12.69
N ASN A 68 11.19 -4.73 -11.78
CA ASN A 68 12.61 -4.56 -12.08
C ASN A 68 13.44 -5.36 -11.07
N ILE A 69 14.75 -5.49 -11.31
CA ILE A 69 15.64 -6.21 -10.38
C ILE A 69 15.60 -5.55 -9.01
N GLY A 70 15.26 -6.34 -7.99
CA GLY A 70 15.16 -5.86 -6.60
C GLY A 70 13.93 -5.02 -6.28
N CYS A 71 12.95 -4.96 -7.20
CA CYS A 71 11.70 -4.24 -7.03
C CYS A 71 10.54 -5.18 -6.67
N GLY A 72 9.47 -4.61 -6.16
CA GLY A 72 8.17 -5.27 -6.04
C GLY A 72 7.53 -5.52 -7.41
N TYR A 73 6.43 -6.22 -7.40
CA TYR A 73 5.66 -6.59 -8.58
C TYR A 73 4.31 -5.89 -8.59
N ILE A 74 3.92 -5.39 -9.75
CA ILE A 74 2.56 -4.96 -10.05
C ILE A 74 2.01 -5.95 -11.07
N PHE A 75 0.92 -6.59 -10.74
CA PHE A 75 0.17 -7.46 -11.65
C PHE A 75 -1.14 -6.78 -12.00
N ALA A 76 -1.45 -6.69 -13.29
CA ALA A 76 -2.70 -6.10 -13.74
C ALA A 76 -3.43 -7.02 -14.74
N ASP A 77 -4.72 -7.16 -14.56
CA ASP A 77 -5.66 -7.67 -15.55
C ASP A 77 -6.36 -6.48 -16.20
N MET A 78 -5.87 -6.09 -17.38
CA MET A 78 -6.39 -4.93 -18.11
C MET A 78 -7.82 -5.15 -18.63
N ARG A 79 -8.27 -6.40 -18.79
CA ARG A 79 -9.62 -6.74 -19.26
C ARG A 79 -10.64 -6.53 -18.16
N GLU A 80 -10.30 -7.02 -16.95
CA GLU A 80 -11.18 -6.91 -15.78
C GLU A 80 -10.91 -5.63 -14.98
N GLN A 81 -9.93 -4.82 -15.41
CA GLN A 81 -9.50 -3.59 -14.73
C GLN A 81 -9.13 -3.84 -13.26
N LEU A 82 -8.40 -4.93 -13.03
CA LEU A 82 -7.95 -5.36 -11.71
C LEU A 82 -6.44 -5.23 -11.59
N CYS A 83 -5.97 -4.93 -10.38
CA CYS A 83 -4.55 -4.83 -10.06
C CYS A 83 -4.26 -5.39 -8.67
N CYS A 84 -3.05 -5.88 -8.47
CA CYS A 84 -2.52 -6.19 -7.14
C CYS A 84 -1.02 -5.96 -7.06
N PHE A 85 -0.51 -5.85 -5.83
CA PHE A 85 0.90 -5.71 -5.50
C PHE A 85 1.43 -6.97 -4.82
N SER A 86 2.70 -7.27 -5.06
CA SER A 86 3.41 -8.34 -4.37
C SER A 86 4.90 -8.05 -4.30
N ASP A 87 5.53 -8.44 -3.20
CA ASP A 87 7.00 -8.44 -3.09
C ASP A 87 7.64 -9.63 -3.82
N TYR A 88 6.83 -10.58 -4.30
CA TYR A 88 7.29 -11.82 -4.91
C TYR A 88 6.58 -12.08 -6.24
N LYS A 89 7.31 -12.70 -7.18
CA LYS A 89 6.74 -13.16 -8.46
C LYS A 89 5.57 -14.13 -8.26
N LYS A 90 5.61 -14.92 -7.20
CA LYS A 90 4.49 -15.77 -6.76
C LYS A 90 4.12 -15.33 -5.35
N PRO A 91 2.98 -14.67 -5.17
CA PRO A 91 2.52 -14.27 -3.84
C PRO A 91 2.44 -15.48 -2.89
N ARG A 92 2.95 -15.31 -1.67
CA ARG A 92 2.89 -16.36 -0.62
C ARG A 92 1.53 -16.45 0.07
N SER A 93 0.72 -15.44 -0.11
CA SER A 93 -0.67 -15.34 0.38
C SER A 93 -1.48 -14.58 -0.65
N GLU A 94 -2.79 -14.65 -0.55
CA GLU A 94 -3.67 -13.84 -1.40
C GLU A 94 -3.31 -12.36 -1.26
N PRO A 95 -2.88 -11.69 -2.36
CA PRO A 95 -2.69 -10.26 -2.35
C PRO A 95 -4.05 -9.56 -2.33
N ILE A 96 -4.05 -8.28 -1.99
CA ILE A 96 -5.24 -7.45 -2.13
C ILE A 96 -5.40 -7.11 -3.61
N VAL A 97 -6.47 -7.60 -4.23
CA VAL A 97 -6.85 -7.34 -5.63
C VAL A 97 -7.89 -6.23 -5.64
N PHE A 98 -7.58 -5.11 -6.27
CA PHE A 98 -8.44 -3.94 -6.33
C PHE A 98 -8.75 -3.54 -7.77
N ARG A 99 -9.88 -2.84 -7.97
CA ARG A 99 -10.29 -2.30 -9.27
C ARG A 99 -9.60 -0.96 -9.52
N PHE A 100 -9.35 -0.62 -10.78
CA PHE A 100 -8.86 0.71 -11.14
C PHE A 100 -9.81 1.82 -10.67
N SER A 101 -11.12 1.57 -10.72
CA SER A 101 -12.13 2.52 -10.25
C SER A 101 -12.15 2.76 -8.74
N GLU A 102 -11.52 1.90 -7.95
CA GLU A 102 -11.41 2.02 -6.49
C GLU A 102 -10.21 2.87 -6.07
N ILE A 103 -9.33 3.23 -7.00
CA ILE A 103 -8.18 4.07 -6.73
C ILE A 103 -8.66 5.51 -6.51
N LEU A 104 -8.40 6.02 -5.32
CA LEU A 104 -8.68 7.42 -4.98
C LEU A 104 -7.52 8.32 -5.34
N GLU A 105 -6.31 7.86 -5.03
CA GLU A 105 -5.09 8.63 -5.15
C GLU A 105 -3.90 7.67 -5.13
N TYR A 106 -2.80 8.03 -5.79
CA TYR A 106 -1.52 7.38 -5.55
C TYR A 106 -0.42 8.40 -5.32
N ARG A 107 0.64 7.99 -4.62
CA ARG A 107 1.82 8.83 -4.35
C ARG A 107 3.08 7.99 -4.36
N LEU A 108 4.13 8.56 -4.94
CA LEU A 108 5.47 8.00 -4.89
C LEU A 108 6.28 8.76 -3.83
N ILE A 109 6.63 8.07 -2.76
CA ILE A 109 7.41 8.60 -1.64
C ILE A 109 8.86 8.12 -1.81
N GLU A 110 9.79 9.04 -1.74
CA GLU A 110 11.22 8.71 -1.67
C GLU A 110 11.71 8.98 -0.25
N VAL A 111 12.08 7.91 0.45
CA VAL A 111 12.62 8.00 1.82
C VAL A 111 14.04 8.56 1.75
N GLY A 112 14.23 9.79 2.23
CA GLY A 112 15.44 10.61 2.04
C GLY A 112 15.31 11.63 0.90
N GLY A 113 14.14 11.74 0.25
CA GLY A 113 13.83 12.61 -0.90
C GLY A 113 12.49 13.32 -0.78
N LYS A 114 11.93 13.73 -1.91
CA LYS A 114 10.70 14.53 -2.01
C LYS A 114 9.48 13.65 -2.24
N GLU A 115 8.40 13.89 -1.48
CA GLU A 115 7.09 13.30 -1.73
C GLU A 115 6.43 13.98 -2.95
N VAL A 116 5.89 13.18 -3.87
CA VAL A 116 5.09 13.67 -5.00
C VAL A 116 3.71 13.03 -4.92
N VAL A 117 2.70 13.83 -4.66
CA VAL A 117 1.30 13.39 -4.59
C VAL A 117 0.62 13.66 -5.93
N LYS A 118 -0.05 12.65 -6.49
CA LYS A 118 -0.87 12.78 -7.69
C LYS A 118 -2.30 12.31 -7.42
N LYS A 119 -3.27 13.15 -7.74
CA LYS A 119 -4.70 12.91 -7.54
C LYS A 119 -5.39 12.56 -8.85
N LYS A 120 -6.45 11.74 -8.76
CA LYS A 120 -7.25 11.25 -9.88
C LYS A 120 -7.86 12.37 -10.77
N HIS A 121 -8.04 13.57 -10.25
CA HIS A 121 -8.69 14.69 -10.96
C HIS A 121 -7.82 15.94 -11.09
N GLY A 122 -6.54 15.82 -11.16
CA GLY A 122 -5.69 16.97 -11.37
C GLY A 122 -4.30 16.83 -10.76
N ILE A 123 -3.33 17.19 -11.55
CA ILE A 123 -1.94 17.25 -11.13
C ILE A 123 -1.79 18.45 -10.19
N THR A 124 -1.88 18.19 -8.90
CA THR A 124 -1.39 19.16 -7.93
C THR A 124 -0.02 18.69 -7.45
N ARG A 125 1.03 19.23 -8.05
CA ARG A 125 2.39 19.06 -7.53
C ARG A 125 2.50 19.83 -6.22
N ALA A 126 2.10 19.23 -5.13
CA ALA A 126 2.49 19.70 -3.81
C ALA A 126 3.83 19.04 -3.47
N VAL A 127 4.91 19.78 -3.64
CA VAL A 127 6.20 19.40 -3.08
C VAL A 127 6.11 19.65 -1.58
N VAL A 128 5.73 18.62 -0.84
CA VAL A 128 5.82 18.66 0.62
C VAL A 128 7.25 18.27 0.99
N GLY A 129 8.05 19.27 1.29
CA GLY A 129 9.37 19.06 1.88
C GLY A 129 9.21 18.31 3.21
N SER A 130 9.83 17.16 3.33
CA SER A 130 9.74 16.32 4.52
C SER A 130 10.28 17.06 5.75
N VAL A 131 9.37 17.39 6.63
CA VAL A 131 9.69 17.85 8.00
C VAL A 131 9.92 16.60 8.86
N VAL A 132 11.05 15.94 8.72
CA VAL A 132 11.45 14.85 9.64
C VAL A 132 12.73 15.17 10.42
N LEU A 133 13.47 16.17 10.00
CA LEU A 133 14.64 16.64 10.78
C LEU A 133 14.47 18.15 10.96
N GLY A 134 14.10 18.54 12.18
CA GLY A 134 13.86 19.92 12.58
C GLY A 134 14.92 20.94 12.11
N PRO A 135 14.84 22.22 12.51
CA PRO A 135 15.57 23.34 11.92
C PRO A 135 17.10 23.23 11.93
N VAL A 136 17.65 22.18 12.54
CA VAL A 136 19.11 21.92 12.59
C VAL A 136 19.64 21.28 11.29
N GLY A 137 18.80 20.62 10.48
CA GLY A 137 19.23 20.00 9.21
C GLY A 137 19.48 20.99 8.05
N ALA A 138 18.95 22.20 8.16
CA ALA A 138 19.04 23.19 7.06
C ALA A 138 20.36 23.99 7.08
N VAL A 139 21.10 24.01 8.18
CA VAL A 139 22.30 24.85 8.33
C VAL A 139 23.59 24.13 7.94
N VAL A 140 23.61 22.80 7.91
CA VAL A 140 24.82 22.02 7.58
C VAL A 140 25.00 21.85 6.05
N GLY A 141 23.98 22.08 5.25
CA GLY A 141 24.02 21.93 3.78
C GLY A 141 24.67 23.09 3.01
N ALA A 142 24.96 24.23 3.65
CA ALA A 142 25.41 25.43 2.95
C ALA A 142 26.94 25.65 2.97
N ALA A 143 27.71 24.82 3.65
CA ALA A 143 29.14 25.13 3.94
C ALA A 143 30.18 24.27 3.19
N THR A 144 29.77 23.31 2.31
CA THR A 144 30.76 22.50 1.56
C THR A 144 30.38 22.40 0.09
N ALA A 145 30.64 23.47 -0.65
CA ALA A 145 30.73 23.44 -2.10
C ALA A 145 32.01 22.75 -2.52
N LYS A 146 31.96 21.46 -2.73
CA LYS A 146 32.79 20.60 -3.57
C LYS A 146 32.73 19.18 -3.00
N GLU A 147 31.67 18.46 -3.37
CA GLU A 147 31.71 17.00 -3.29
C GLU A 147 30.71 16.41 -4.26
N GLU A 148 31.18 15.43 -5.01
CA GLU A 148 30.35 14.55 -5.82
C GLU A 148 29.14 14.13 -4.99
N THR A 149 27.98 14.57 -5.39
CA THR A 149 26.72 14.18 -4.75
C THR A 149 26.54 12.69 -5.01
N LYS A 150 27.03 11.83 -4.13
CA LYS A 150 26.59 10.46 -4.04
C LYS A 150 25.10 10.53 -3.78
N LYS A 151 24.30 10.32 -4.84
CA LYS A 151 22.86 10.10 -4.71
C LYS A 151 22.71 8.87 -3.81
N ILE A 152 22.43 9.08 -2.55
CA ILE A 152 21.92 8.03 -1.68
C ILE A 152 20.55 7.71 -2.27
N HIS A 153 20.45 6.57 -2.97
CA HIS A 153 19.18 6.10 -3.49
C HIS A 153 18.32 5.76 -2.29
N GLY A 154 17.40 6.64 -1.94
CA GLY A 154 16.40 6.39 -0.93
C GLY A 154 15.48 5.23 -1.38
N THR A 155 14.90 4.52 -0.43
CA THR A 155 13.86 3.53 -0.72
C THR A 155 12.64 4.26 -1.27
N LYS A 156 12.20 3.87 -2.46
CA LYS A 156 10.94 4.39 -3.03
C LYS A 156 9.78 3.54 -2.55
N ILE A 157 8.68 4.19 -2.21
CA ILE A 157 7.42 3.54 -1.80
C ILE A 157 6.31 4.13 -2.66
N LEU A 158 5.61 3.27 -3.39
CA LEU A 158 4.35 3.63 -4.03
C LEU A 158 3.23 3.33 -3.05
N GLU A 159 2.50 4.34 -2.65
CA GLU A 159 1.28 4.18 -1.87
C GLU A 159 0.07 4.45 -2.76
N VAL A 160 -0.92 3.56 -2.68
CA VAL A 160 -2.18 3.68 -3.42
C VAL A 160 -3.32 3.68 -2.42
N ASP A 161 -4.05 4.77 -2.35
CA ASP A 161 -5.24 4.92 -1.53
C ASP A 161 -6.45 4.37 -2.28
N LEU A 162 -7.18 3.47 -1.63
CA LEU A 162 -8.28 2.71 -2.21
C LEU A 162 -9.56 2.90 -1.38
N LEU A 163 -10.70 2.79 -2.07
CA LEU A 163 -12.01 2.63 -1.45
C LEU A 163 -12.61 1.30 -1.90
N ILE A 164 -12.49 0.26 -1.07
CA ILE A 164 -13.04 -1.08 -1.33
C ILE A 164 -14.37 -1.19 -0.58
N GLY A 165 -15.49 -1.06 -1.28
CA GLY A 165 -16.80 -0.90 -0.64
C GLY A 165 -16.81 0.35 0.24
N ASN A 166 -17.01 0.19 1.54
CA ASN A 166 -16.97 1.28 2.53
C ASN A 166 -15.59 1.41 3.21
N LEU A 167 -14.66 0.53 2.89
CA LEU A 167 -13.36 0.47 3.55
C LEU A 167 -12.33 1.31 2.81
N LYS A 168 -11.88 2.40 3.42
CA LYS A 168 -10.73 3.16 2.94
C LYS A 168 -9.45 2.49 3.43
N THR A 169 -8.54 2.18 2.51
CA THR A 169 -7.26 1.53 2.81
C THR A 169 -6.15 2.11 1.94
N THR A 170 -4.90 1.99 2.40
CA THR A 170 -3.71 2.37 1.64
C THR A 170 -2.83 1.15 1.45
N LEU A 171 -2.44 0.86 0.23
CA LEU A 171 -1.54 -0.25 -0.08
C LEU A 171 -0.14 0.28 -0.42
N PRO A 172 0.88 -0.04 0.37
CA PRO A 172 2.25 0.28 0.04
C PRO A 172 2.86 -0.79 -0.87
N LEU A 173 3.66 -0.37 -1.85
CA LEU A 173 4.58 -1.21 -2.61
C LEU A 173 5.98 -0.65 -2.45
N TYR A 174 6.84 -1.41 -1.80
CA TYR A 174 8.25 -1.02 -1.60
C TYR A 174 9.06 -1.27 -2.88
N ASN A 175 9.93 -0.32 -3.21
CA ASN A 175 10.71 -0.34 -4.44
C ASN A 175 9.84 -0.66 -5.68
N PRO A 176 8.89 0.21 -6.03
CA PRO A 176 8.01 -0.02 -7.16
C PRO A 176 8.81 -0.09 -8.48
N PRO A 177 8.29 -0.81 -9.50
CA PRO A 177 8.86 -0.77 -10.84
C PRO A 177 8.94 0.66 -11.39
N ILE A 178 9.93 0.93 -12.25
CA ILE A 178 10.11 2.27 -12.85
C ILE A 178 8.86 2.72 -13.61
N GLN A 179 8.15 1.78 -14.23
CA GLN A 179 6.95 2.05 -15.01
C GLN A 179 5.69 2.28 -14.15
N ALA A 180 5.77 2.10 -12.83
CA ALA A 180 4.61 2.18 -11.95
C ALA A 180 3.89 3.53 -12.07
N GLU A 181 4.65 4.62 -12.07
CA GLU A 181 4.10 5.97 -12.16
C GLU A 181 3.33 6.18 -13.47
N SER A 182 3.93 5.85 -14.61
CA SER A 182 3.28 5.99 -15.92
C SER A 182 2.08 5.05 -16.09
N PHE A 183 2.11 3.88 -15.44
CA PHE A 183 0.97 2.98 -15.42
C PHE A 183 -0.21 3.59 -14.69
N PHE A 184 0.02 4.10 -13.48
CA PHE A 184 -1.06 4.74 -12.70
C PHE A 184 -1.57 6.03 -13.34
N ASP A 185 -0.70 6.81 -13.98
CA ASP A 185 -1.12 7.98 -14.77
C ASP A 185 -2.04 7.61 -15.94
N GLY A 186 -1.86 6.41 -16.50
CA GLY A 186 -2.65 5.94 -17.65
C GLY A 186 -4.00 5.32 -17.31
N ILE A 187 -4.24 4.95 -16.04
CA ILE A 187 -5.49 4.28 -15.60
C ILE A 187 -6.35 5.16 -14.69
N ILE A 188 -5.86 6.29 -14.23
CA ILE A 188 -6.55 7.29 -13.42
C ILE A 188 -6.90 8.50 -14.29
#